data_d6577075a93a6665346c7a3b278d6811
#
_entry.id   d6577075a93a6665346c7a3b278d6811
#
_cell.length_a   1.000
_cell.length_b   1.000
_cell.length_c   1.000
_cell.angle_alpha   90.00
_cell.angle_beta   90.00
_cell.angle_gamma   90.00
#
_symmetry.space_group_name_H-M   'P 1'
#
loop_
_entity.id
_entity.type
_entity.pdbx_description
1 polymer ?
#
loop_
_entity_poly.entity_id
_entity_poly.type
_entity_poly.pdbx_seq_one_letter_code
_entity_poly.pdbx_strand_id
1 'polypeptide(L)'
;MSFNALIKNVVLLPFNLLYRVNPELNARLLFRLKTGQKLHLEAPKTYNEKLQWIKLYDRNPLMPQCVDKYTVRQYVADKGLSGILNHLIWQGYDPREIPFDRLPDQFVIKVTHGSGFNIICRDRRSLNPEKTVAQLRRWLRARYLPCYGEWFYGLERPRVIIEDLLCNSESDDGLDDYKVYCFNGVPRYISVDSGRQNGRHYKNIYNTQWQLQRGCEMAYPSNGVETPAPACLDELLQYAQILSKDFLHARVDFYIVNQKPVFGEITFANSAGFGRVAPESFALAMGNYLKLPIKS
;
A
#
# COMPACT_ATOMS: atom_id res chain seq x y z
N MET A 1 9.01 -4.49 -20.78
CA MET A 1 9.34 -5.05 -19.45
C MET A 1 10.81 -4.81 -19.22
N SER A 2 11.24 -4.44 -18.00
CA SER A 2 12.66 -4.44 -17.69
C SER A 2 13.18 -5.88 -17.68
N PHE A 3 14.45 -6.09 -17.99
CA PHE A 3 15.11 -7.40 -17.97
C PHE A 3 14.87 -8.15 -16.62
N ASN A 4 14.95 -7.42 -15.51
CA ASN A 4 14.66 -7.96 -14.18
C ASN A 4 13.19 -8.42 -14.00
N ALA A 5 12.22 -7.77 -14.61
CA ALA A 5 10.82 -8.19 -14.54
C ALA A 5 10.56 -9.46 -15.37
N LEU A 6 11.27 -9.64 -16.49
CA LEU A 6 11.20 -10.85 -17.31
C LEU A 6 11.77 -12.05 -16.53
N ILE A 7 12.97 -11.91 -15.99
CA ILE A 7 13.61 -12.95 -15.15
C ILE A 7 12.71 -13.32 -13.98
N LYS A 8 12.18 -12.35 -13.27
CA LYS A 8 11.26 -12.58 -12.14
C LYS A 8 10.03 -13.39 -12.55
N ASN A 9 9.43 -13.08 -13.71
CA ASN A 9 8.28 -13.83 -14.22
C ASN A 9 8.63 -15.28 -14.57
N VAL A 10 9.79 -15.51 -15.18
CA VAL A 10 10.25 -16.88 -15.52
C VAL A 10 10.54 -17.68 -14.25
N VAL A 11 11.29 -17.13 -13.31
CA VAL A 11 11.64 -17.78 -12.04
C VAL A 11 10.40 -18.12 -11.21
N LEU A 12 9.37 -17.27 -11.24
CA LEU A 12 8.14 -17.48 -10.47
C LEU A 12 7.05 -18.24 -11.25
N LEU A 13 7.30 -18.65 -12.49
CA LEU A 13 6.32 -19.41 -13.28
C LEU A 13 5.88 -20.72 -12.59
N PRO A 14 6.77 -21.57 -12.03
CA PRO A 14 6.36 -22.77 -11.31
C PRO A 14 5.45 -22.47 -10.12
N PHE A 15 5.74 -21.38 -9.38
CA PHE A 15 4.90 -20.94 -8.26
C PHE A 15 3.55 -20.40 -8.72
N ASN A 16 3.46 -19.72 -9.85
CA ASN A 16 2.18 -19.29 -10.41
C ASN A 16 1.29 -20.48 -10.83
N LEU A 17 1.89 -21.55 -11.34
CA LEU A 17 1.18 -22.79 -11.64
C LEU A 17 0.75 -23.51 -10.36
N LEU A 18 1.66 -23.63 -9.39
CA LEU A 18 1.38 -24.26 -8.10
C LEU A 18 0.25 -23.53 -7.37
N TYR A 19 0.22 -22.20 -7.40
CA TYR A 19 -0.85 -21.41 -6.76
C TYR A 19 -2.24 -21.77 -7.30
N ARG A 20 -2.35 -22.08 -8.59
CA ARG A 20 -3.63 -22.46 -9.20
C ARG A 20 -4.12 -23.84 -8.75
N VAL A 21 -3.19 -24.75 -8.43
CA VAL A 21 -3.49 -26.12 -8.04
C VAL A 21 -3.60 -26.27 -6.52
N ASN A 22 -2.65 -25.68 -5.80
CA ASN A 22 -2.58 -25.76 -4.34
C ASN A 22 -2.05 -24.43 -3.76
N PRO A 23 -2.94 -23.44 -3.48
CA PRO A 23 -2.55 -22.16 -2.93
C PRO A 23 -1.83 -22.24 -1.58
N GLU A 24 -2.23 -23.20 -0.71
CA GLU A 24 -1.61 -23.36 0.61
C GLU A 24 -0.16 -23.83 0.50
N LEU A 25 0.09 -24.88 -0.32
CA LEU A 25 1.45 -25.38 -0.55
C LEU A 25 2.32 -24.29 -1.15
N ASN A 26 1.79 -23.55 -2.12
CA ASN A 26 2.48 -22.40 -2.71
C ASN A 26 2.86 -21.36 -1.65
N ALA A 27 1.92 -20.99 -0.77
CA ALA A 27 2.17 -20.02 0.31
C ALA A 27 3.26 -20.54 1.27
N ARG A 28 3.21 -21.82 1.68
CA ARG A 28 4.22 -22.44 2.56
C ARG A 28 5.63 -22.43 1.93
N LEU A 29 5.75 -22.79 0.67
CA LEU A 29 7.02 -22.81 -0.04
C LEU A 29 7.57 -21.39 -0.25
N LEU A 30 6.76 -20.46 -0.74
CA LEU A 30 7.19 -19.06 -0.92
C LEU A 30 7.56 -18.40 0.41
N PHE A 31 6.80 -18.66 1.49
CA PHE A 31 7.10 -18.11 2.80
C PHE A 31 8.47 -18.61 3.28
N ARG A 32 8.73 -19.93 3.16
CA ARG A 32 10.03 -20.51 3.50
C ARG A 32 11.18 -19.90 2.69
N LEU A 33 10.99 -19.76 1.38
CA LEU A 33 12.01 -19.20 0.50
C LEU A 33 12.31 -17.72 0.77
N LYS A 34 11.27 -16.94 1.09
CA LYS A 34 11.42 -15.48 1.24
C LYS A 34 11.81 -15.06 2.66
N THR A 35 11.38 -15.79 3.68
CA THR A 35 11.59 -15.42 5.09
C THR A 35 12.56 -16.34 5.81
N GLY A 36 12.88 -17.51 5.25
CA GLY A 36 13.64 -18.56 5.93
C GLY A 36 12.85 -19.34 6.99
N GLN A 37 11.58 -18.94 7.25
CA GLN A 37 10.74 -19.48 8.32
C GLN A 37 9.70 -20.46 7.78
N LYS A 38 9.24 -21.39 8.63
CA LYS A 38 8.09 -22.26 8.33
C LYS A 38 6.79 -21.48 8.54
N LEU A 39 5.82 -21.67 7.64
CA LEU A 39 4.49 -21.06 7.75
C LEU A 39 3.54 -21.99 8.52
N HIS A 40 2.96 -21.52 9.62
CA HIS A 40 1.98 -22.24 10.43
C HIS A 40 0.59 -21.68 10.19
N LEU A 41 -0.17 -22.28 9.26
CA LEU A 41 -1.50 -21.81 8.90
C LEU A 41 -2.60 -22.26 9.88
N GLU A 42 -2.38 -23.39 10.56
CA GLU A 42 -3.33 -23.96 11.52
C GLU A 42 -3.36 -23.14 12.84
N ALA A 43 -2.22 -22.58 13.22
CA ALA A 43 -2.06 -21.77 14.42
C ALA A 43 -1.09 -20.60 14.18
N PRO A 44 -1.45 -19.66 13.28
CA PRO A 44 -0.56 -18.55 12.94
C PRO A 44 -0.39 -17.60 14.14
N LYS A 45 0.85 -17.26 14.46
CA LYS A 45 1.19 -16.42 15.62
C LYS A 45 1.72 -15.06 15.22
N THR A 46 2.66 -15.04 14.29
CA THR A 46 3.31 -13.80 13.85
C THR A 46 2.41 -13.01 12.90
N TYR A 47 2.68 -11.73 12.79
CA TYR A 47 1.99 -10.85 11.84
C TYR A 47 2.02 -11.38 10.41
N ASN A 48 3.19 -11.80 9.94
CA ASN A 48 3.34 -12.29 8.57
C ASN A 48 2.59 -13.62 8.34
N GLU A 49 2.58 -14.55 9.29
CA GLU A 49 1.78 -15.77 9.18
C GLU A 49 0.29 -15.46 9.07
N LYS A 50 -0.20 -14.51 9.86
CA LYS A 50 -1.60 -14.08 9.82
C LYS A 50 -1.97 -13.35 8.53
N LEU A 51 -1.06 -12.59 7.94
CA LEU A 51 -1.26 -12.03 6.60
C LEU A 51 -1.35 -13.12 5.52
N GLN A 52 -0.55 -14.21 5.61
CA GLN A 52 -0.69 -15.34 4.70
C GLN A 52 -2.05 -16.03 4.88
N TRP A 53 -2.51 -16.17 6.14
CA TRP A 53 -3.83 -16.74 6.44
C TRP A 53 -4.95 -15.90 5.80
N ILE A 54 -4.93 -14.56 5.97
CA ILE A 54 -5.91 -13.64 5.36
C ILE A 54 -5.93 -13.80 3.84
N LYS A 55 -4.77 -13.82 3.18
CA LYS A 55 -4.70 -14.00 1.72
C LYS A 55 -5.29 -15.33 1.25
N LEU A 56 -5.21 -16.37 2.05
CA LEU A 56 -5.71 -17.69 1.68
C LEU A 56 -7.20 -17.87 1.97
N TYR A 57 -7.71 -17.28 3.04
CA TYR A 57 -9.02 -17.66 3.58
C TYR A 57 -10.02 -16.50 3.69
N ASP A 58 -9.56 -15.25 3.83
CA ASP A 58 -10.46 -14.11 3.81
C ASP A 58 -10.84 -13.74 2.37
N ARG A 59 -12.14 -13.62 2.12
CA ARG A 59 -12.72 -13.28 0.81
C ARG A 59 -13.67 -12.09 0.92
N ASN A 60 -13.28 -11.10 1.74
CA ASN A 60 -14.08 -9.89 1.90
C ASN A 60 -14.25 -9.18 0.53
N PRO A 61 -15.49 -9.03 0.01
CA PRO A 61 -15.76 -8.49 -1.32
C PRO A 61 -15.40 -7.01 -1.48
N LEU A 62 -15.17 -6.28 -0.39
CA LEU A 62 -14.72 -4.88 -0.43
C LEU A 62 -13.23 -4.73 -0.75
N MET A 63 -12.42 -5.78 -0.53
CA MET A 63 -10.98 -5.69 -0.76
C MET A 63 -10.61 -5.27 -2.20
N PRO A 64 -11.19 -5.84 -3.27
CA PRO A 64 -10.87 -5.42 -4.64
C PRO A 64 -11.15 -3.95 -4.91
N GLN A 65 -12.29 -3.43 -4.44
CA GLN A 65 -12.64 -2.02 -4.55
C GLN A 65 -11.62 -1.13 -3.83
N CYS A 66 -11.16 -1.55 -2.65
CA CYS A 66 -10.31 -0.74 -1.79
C CYS A 66 -8.84 -0.71 -2.20
N VAL A 67 -8.34 -1.67 -2.98
CA VAL A 67 -6.95 -1.66 -3.47
C VAL A 67 -6.75 -0.93 -4.79
N ASP A 68 -7.80 -0.63 -5.54
CA ASP A 68 -7.73 0.18 -6.74
C ASP A 68 -7.85 1.66 -6.39
N LYS A 69 -6.89 2.48 -6.88
CA LYS A 69 -6.77 3.91 -6.50
C LYS A 69 -7.95 4.78 -6.93
N TYR A 70 -8.80 4.29 -7.83
CA TYR A 70 -10.00 5.01 -8.24
C TYR A 70 -11.23 4.52 -7.48
N THR A 71 -11.48 3.22 -7.45
CA THR A 71 -12.71 2.68 -6.85
C THR A 71 -12.72 2.82 -5.33
N VAL A 72 -11.55 2.88 -4.67
CA VAL A 72 -11.44 3.16 -3.23
C VAL A 72 -12.02 4.54 -2.86
N ARG A 73 -12.04 5.49 -3.78
CA ARG A 73 -12.61 6.84 -3.54
C ARG A 73 -14.09 6.77 -3.18
N GLN A 74 -14.84 5.86 -3.82
CA GLN A 74 -16.25 5.63 -3.49
C GLN A 74 -16.38 5.04 -2.07
N TYR A 75 -15.55 4.04 -1.71
CA TYR A 75 -15.55 3.48 -0.35
C TYR A 75 -15.27 4.55 0.71
N VAL A 76 -14.27 5.42 0.49
CA VAL A 76 -13.95 6.53 1.39
C VAL A 76 -15.12 7.52 1.51
N ALA A 77 -15.78 7.84 0.39
CA ALA A 77 -16.94 8.72 0.37
C ALA A 77 -18.14 8.11 1.11
N ASP A 78 -18.42 6.81 0.93
CA ASP A 78 -19.49 6.07 1.61
C ASP A 78 -19.27 6.01 3.14
N LYS A 79 -18.02 6.13 3.59
CA LYS A 79 -17.67 6.28 5.01
C LYS A 79 -17.80 7.72 5.53
N GLY A 80 -18.30 8.67 4.71
CA GLY A 80 -18.45 10.07 5.08
C GLY A 80 -17.13 10.87 5.06
N LEU A 81 -16.09 10.35 4.44
CA LEU A 81 -14.73 10.92 4.45
C LEU A 81 -14.31 11.50 3.08
N SER A 82 -15.25 11.92 2.23
CA SER A 82 -14.92 12.49 0.91
C SER A 82 -13.96 13.70 1.00
N GLY A 83 -13.99 14.44 2.12
CA GLY A 83 -13.15 15.62 2.35
C GLY A 83 -11.66 15.34 2.49
N ILE A 84 -11.24 14.07 2.73
CA ILE A 84 -9.82 13.70 2.79
C ILE A 84 -9.28 13.17 1.46
N LEU A 85 -10.12 13.06 0.41
CA LEU A 85 -9.69 12.61 -0.90
C LEU A 85 -8.94 13.72 -1.63
N ASN A 86 -7.80 13.38 -2.22
CA ASN A 86 -7.12 14.30 -3.13
C ASN A 86 -8.01 14.66 -4.32
N HIS A 87 -7.90 15.87 -4.84
CA HIS A 87 -8.69 16.31 -5.98
C HIS A 87 -8.34 15.49 -7.23
N LEU A 88 -9.38 14.96 -7.88
CA LEU A 88 -9.27 14.18 -9.10
C LEU A 88 -9.48 15.10 -10.30
N ILE A 89 -8.42 15.33 -11.08
CA ILE A 89 -8.45 16.20 -12.26
C ILE A 89 -9.03 15.44 -13.47
N TRP A 90 -8.61 14.20 -13.66
CA TRP A 90 -9.02 13.40 -14.81
C TRP A 90 -8.92 11.90 -14.52
N GLN A 91 -9.72 11.10 -15.22
CA GLN A 91 -9.62 9.64 -15.22
C GLN A 91 -10.06 9.06 -16.57
N GLY A 92 -9.48 7.94 -16.95
CA GLY A 92 -9.85 7.24 -18.19
C GLY A 92 -9.10 5.93 -18.38
N TYR A 93 -9.56 5.17 -19.36
CA TYR A 93 -8.98 3.86 -19.71
C TYR A 93 -7.95 3.94 -20.83
N ASP A 94 -8.02 4.96 -21.67
CA ASP A 94 -7.07 5.18 -22.75
C ASP A 94 -6.21 6.42 -22.47
N PRO A 95 -4.89 6.24 -22.25
CA PRO A 95 -4.00 7.38 -22.01
C PRO A 95 -3.92 8.39 -23.16
N ARG A 96 -4.39 8.05 -24.38
CA ARG A 96 -4.43 8.97 -25.53
C ARG A 96 -5.52 10.05 -25.37
N GLU A 97 -6.50 9.80 -24.49
CA GLU A 97 -7.59 10.74 -24.20
C GLU A 97 -7.23 11.77 -23.14
N ILE A 98 -6.01 11.72 -22.58
CA ILE A 98 -5.56 12.70 -21.60
C ILE A 98 -5.44 14.07 -22.25
N PRO A 99 -6.16 15.10 -21.74
CA PRO A 99 -6.13 16.45 -22.29
C PRO A 99 -4.90 17.23 -21.77
N PHE A 100 -3.69 16.82 -22.21
CA PHE A 100 -2.41 17.36 -21.72
C PHE A 100 -2.30 18.89 -21.79
N ASP A 101 -2.96 19.51 -22.75
CA ASP A 101 -3.00 20.97 -22.97
C ASP A 101 -3.85 21.70 -21.90
N ARG A 102 -4.78 21.00 -21.26
CA ARG A 102 -5.71 21.55 -20.25
C ARG A 102 -5.36 21.19 -18.83
N LEU A 103 -4.32 20.36 -18.61
CA LEU A 103 -3.87 20.02 -17.27
C LEU A 103 -3.22 21.24 -16.60
N PRO A 104 -3.28 21.34 -15.25
CA PRO A 104 -2.54 22.36 -14.51
C PRO A 104 -1.02 22.20 -14.71
N ASP A 105 -0.23 23.14 -14.20
CA ASP A 105 1.24 23.06 -14.33
C ASP A 105 1.83 21.91 -13.49
N GLN A 106 1.20 21.58 -12.37
CA GLN A 106 1.65 20.52 -11.46
C GLN A 106 0.56 19.49 -11.18
N PHE A 107 0.89 18.22 -11.34
CA PHE A 107 -0.04 17.12 -11.11
C PHE A 107 0.72 15.80 -10.94
N VAL A 108 0.01 14.75 -10.52
CA VAL A 108 0.51 13.38 -10.53
C VAL A 108 -0.39 12.49 -11.38
N ILE A 109 0.22 11.73 -12.30
CA ILE A 109 -0.46 10.70 -13.08
C ILE A 109 -0.22 9.35 -12.40
N LYS A 110 -1.26 8.57 -12.18
CA LYS A 110 -1.16 7.23 -11.56
C LYS A 110 -1.93 6.21 -12.40
N VAL A 111 -1.40 5.00 -12.48
CA VAL A 111 -2.21 3.84 -12.90
C VAL A 111 -2.82 3.22 -11.65
N THR A 112 -4.11 2.89 -11.68
CA THR A 112 -4.89 2.55 -10.48
C THR A 112 -4.49 1.25 -9.81
N HIS A 113 -3.93 0.31 -10.55
CA HIS A 113 -3.37 -0.94 -10.02
C HIS A 113 -1.84 -0.84 -9.92
N GLY A 114 -1.26 -1.58 -9.01
CA GLY A 114 0.18 -1.66 -8.84
C GLY A 114 0.80 -0.58 -7.95
N SER A 115 2.04 -0.82 -7.58
CA SER A 115 2.87 0.09 -6.79
C SER A 115 3.93 0.72 -7.70
N GLY A 116 4.21 2.02 -7.49
CA GLY A 116 5.25 2.74 -8.23
C GLY A 116 4.87 3.13 -9.67
N PHE A 117 3.63 2.94 -10.09
CA PHE A 117 3.13 3.36 -11.41
C PHE A 117 2.60 4.79 -11.36
N ASN A 118 3.50 5.74 -11.07
CA ASN A 118 3.19 7.15 -10.98
C ASN A 118 4.22 8.00 -11.73
N ILE A 119 3.76 9.11 -12.31
CA ILE A 119 4.57 10.16 -12.93
C ILE A 119 4.25 11.45 -12.18
N ILE A 120 5.25 11.99 -11.51
CA ILE A 120 5.16 13.29 -10.83
C ILE A 120 5.53 14.36 -11.86
N CYS A 121 4.59 15.23 -12.18
CA CYS A 121 4.80 16.37 -13.06
C CYS A 121 4.87 17.65 -12.22
N ARG A 122 6.04 18.29 -12.19
CA ARG A 122 6.27 19.57 -11.48
C ARG A 122 6.23 20.77 -12.43
N ASP A 123 6.31 20.54 -13.73
CA ASP A 123 6.14 21.52 -14.80
C ASP A 123 5.59 20.80 -16.03
N ARG A 124 4.35 21.09 -16.39
CA ARG A 124 3.66 20.50 -17.54
C ARG A 124 4.44 20.69 -18.85
N ARG A 125 5.14 21.81 -19.00
CA ARG A 125 5.92 22.13 -20.22
C ARG A 125 7.10 21.19 -20.42
N SER A 126 7.61 20.57 -19.33
CA SER A 126 8.68 19.58 -19.37
C SER A 126 8.21 18.18 -19.71
N LEU A 127 6.89 17.92 -19.66
CA LEU A 127 6.32 16.61 -19.91
C LEU A 127 6.24 16.32 -21.41
N ASN A 128 6.70 15.14 -21.82
CA ASN A 128 6.52 14.68 -23.21
C ASN A 128 5.26 13.79 -23.28
N PRO A 129 4.16 14.24 -23.90
CA PRO A 129 2.90 13.49 -23.96
C PRO A 129 3.04 12.11 -24.58
N GLU A 130 3.77 11.98 -25.71
CA GLU A 130 3.92 10.70 -26.43
C GLU A 130 4.64 9.66 -25.57
N LYS A 131 5.76 10.05 -24.95
CA LYS A 131 6.50 9.16 -24.01
C LYS A 131 5.66 8.79 -22.81
N THR A 132 4.87 9.72 -22.28
CA THR A 132 3.96 9.51 -21.16
C THR A 132 2.88 8.50 -21.53
N VAL A 133 2.20 8.67 -22.67
CA VAL A 133 1.20 7.73 -23.16
C VAL A 133 1.80 6.33 -23.36
N ALA A 134 2.97 6.23 -23.99
CA ALA A 134 3.63 4.95 -24.19
C ALA A 134 3.96 4.24 -22.86
N GLN A 135 4.43 5.00 -21.87
CA GLN A 135 4.71 4.51 -20.53
C GLN A 135 3.45 4.01 -19.81
N LEU A 136 2.38 4.81 -19.82
CA LEU A 136 1.09 4.46 -19.20
C LEU A 136 0.47 3.22 -19.83
N ARG A 137 0.49 3.12 -21.16
CA ARG A 137 0.03 1.90 -21.89
C ARG A 137 0.81 0.65 -21.49
N ARG A 138 2.11 0.79 -21.26
CA ARG A 138 2.94 -0.32 -20.75
C ARG A 138 2.53 -0.70 -19.34
N TRP A 139 2.30 0.26 -18.44
CA TRP A 139 1.89 0.01 -17.07
C TRP A 139 0.48 -0.60 -16.97
N LEU A 140 -0.48 -0.14 -17.76
CA LEU A 140 -1.83 -0.71 -17.82
C LEU A 140 -1.85 -2.20 -18.18
N ARG A 141 -0.82 -2.70 -18.90
CA ARG A 141 -0.66 -4.12 -19.24
C ARG A 141 0.03 -4.95 -18.15
N ALA A 142 0.57 -4.31 -17.12
CA ALA A 142 1.23 -5.03 -16.04
C ALA A 142 0.21 -5.90 -15.29
N ARG A 143 0.65 -7.07 -14.85
CA ARG A 143 -0.19 -8.02 -14.11
C ARG A 143 0.44 -8.33 -12.77
N TYR A 144 -0.39 -8.53 -11.76
CA TYR A 144 0.06 -9.11 -10.50
C TYR A 144 0.51 -10.56 -10.70
N LEU A 145 1.45 -11.00 -9.89
CA LEU A 145 1.92 -12.38 -9.88
C LEU A 145 1.00 -13.20 -8.97
N PRO A 146 0.21 -14.16 -9.53
CA PRO A 146 -0.76 -14.93 -8.75
C PRO A 146 -0.15 -15.66 -7.56
N CYS A 147 1.10 -16.12 -7.68
CA CYS A 147 1.81 -16.85 -6.64
C CYS A 147 1.97 -16.07 -5.32
N TYR A 148 1.85 -14.74 -5.34
CA TYR A 148 1.87 -13.96 -4.10
C TYR A 148 0.56 -14.08 -3.32
N GLY A 149 -0.50 -14.60 -3.91
CA GLY A 149 -1.76 -14.88 -3.23
C GLY A 149 -2.59 -13.63 -2.88
N GLU A 150 -2.23 -12.48 -3.43
CA GLU A 150 -2.96 -11.23 -3.25
C GLU A 150 -4.14 -11.18 -4.24
N TRP A 151 -5.14 -12.05 -4.02
CA TRP A 151 -6.25 -12.31 -4.93
C TRP A 151 -7.10 -11.07 -5.24
N PHE A 152 -7.11 -10.10 -4.33
CA PHE A 152 -7.89 -8.87 -4.44
C PHE A 152 -7.35 -7.88 -5.47
N TYR A 153 -6.11 -8.06 -5.96
CA TYR A 153 -5.57 -7.25 -7.04
C TYR A 153 -5.95 -7.79 -8.42
N GLY A 154 -6.18 -6.87 -9.37
CA GLY A 154 -6.40 -7.21 -10.78
C GLY A 154 -7.82 -7.67 -11.12
N LEU A 155 -8.77 -7.56 -10.18
CA LEU A 155 -10.19 -7.76 -10.42
C LEU A 155 -10.84 -6.50 -11.01
N GLU A 156 -10.43 -5.33 -10.57
CA GLU A 156 -10.84 -4.06 -11.16
C GLU A 156 -10.11 -3.82 -12.51
N ARG A 157 -10.84 -3.24 -13.47
CA ARG A 157 -10.23 -2.84 -14.75
C ARG A 157 -9.27 -1.68 -14.52
N PRO A 158 -7.97 -1.83 -14.80
CA PRO A 158 -7.00 -0.77 -14.62
C PRO A 158 -7.33 0.46 -15.44
N ARG A 159 -7.18 1.64 -14.84
CA ARG A 159 -7.31 2.94 -15.51
C ARG A 159 -6.19 3.89 -15.11
N VAL A 160 -6.14 5.03 -15.76
CA VAL A 160 -5.27 6.15 -15.40
C VAL A 160 -6.11 7.16 -14.63
N ILE A 161 -5.55 7.70 -13.57
CA ILE A 161 -6.07 8.87 -12.85
C ILE A 161 -5.02 9.97 -12.83
N ILE A 162 -5.47 11.22 -12.84
CA ILE A 162 -4.64 12.41 -12.66
C ILE A 162 -5.20 13.16 -11.47
N GLU A 163 -4.34 13.45 -10.51
CA GLU A 163 -4.68 14.13 -9.26
C GLU A 163 -3.76 15.33 -9.04
N ASP A 164 -4.19 16.25 -8.18
CA ASP A 164 -3.33 17.35 -7.75
C ASP A 164 -2.02 16.82 -7.17
N LEU A 165 -0.92 17.50 -7.46
CA LEU A 165 0.34 17.23 -6.81
C LEU A 165 0.29 17.75 -5.37
N LEU A 166 0.32 16.82 -4.42
CA LEU A 166 0.39 17.18 -3.01
C LEU A 166 1.80 17.67 -2.68
N CYS A 167 1.88 18.83 -2.06
CA CYS A 167 3.13 19.41 -1.55
C CYS A 167 2.85 20.17 -0.25
N ASN A 168 3.84 20.22 0.63
CA ASN A 168 3.86 21.17 1.73
C ASN A 168 4.68 22.39 1.30
N SER A 169 4.18 23.58 1.63
CA SER A 169 4.86 24.86 1.33
C SER A 169 6.19 25.02 2.06
N GLU A 170 6.48 24.18 3.05
CA GLU A 170 7.60 24.35 3.98
C GLU A 170 8.79 23.40 3.73
N SER A 171 8.72 22.43 2.83
CA SER A 171 9.83 21.50 2.57
C SER A 171 9.95 21.06 1.11
N ASP A 172 11.15 21.19 0.55
CA ASP A 172 11.53 20.60 -0.74
C ASP A 172 11.72 19.07 -0.67
N ASP A 173 11.72 18.48 0.53
CA ASP A 173 12.05 17.06 0.76
C ASP A 173 10.93 16.06 0.44
N GLY A 174 9.79 16.56 -0.05
CA GLY A 174 8.60 15.75 -0.32
C GLY A 174 7.80 15.47 0.95
N LEU A 175 6.64 14.82 0.76
CA LEU A 175 5.75 14.48 1.85
C LEU A 175 6.16 13.16 2.51
N ASP A 176 6.17 13.14 3.84
CA ASP A 176 6.23 11.90 4.60
C ASP A 176 4.93 11.11 4.42
N ASP A 177 5.07 9.79 4.41
CA ASP A 177 3.99 8.84 4.18
C ASP A 177 3.65 8.15 5.51
N TYR A 178 2.50 8.51 6.08
CA TYR A 178 2.00 8.01 7.37
C TYR A 178 1.14 6.76 7.13
N LYS A 179 1.57 5.63 7.65
CA LYS A 179 0.93 4.33 7.44
C LYS A 179 0.39 3.79 8.74
N VAL A 180 -0.92 3.80 8.88
CA VAL A 180 -1.60 3.32 10.09
C VAL A 180 -1.96 1.85 9.94
N TYR A 181 -1.39 1.01 10.80
CA TYR A 181 -1.68 -0.42 10.86
C TYR A 181 -2.86 -0.67 11.79
N CYS A 182 -3.95 -1.14 11.18
CA CYS A 182 -5.20 -1.42 11.87
C CYS A 182 -5.45 -2.94 11.91
N PHE A 183 -5.87 -3.42 13.06
CA PHE A 183 -6.17 -4.82 13.33
C PHE A 183 -7.61 -4.94 13.83
N ASN A 184 -8.46 -5.67 13.10
CA ASN A 184 -9.89 -5.78 13.36
C ASN A 184 -10.56 -4.40 13.59
N GLY A 185 -10.23 -3.44 12.73
CA GLY A 185 -10.75 -2.08 12.77
C GLY A 185 -10.12 -1.17 13.82
N VAL A 186 -9.07 -1.60 14.55
CA VAL A 186 -8.43 -0.82 15.61
C VAL A 186 -7.02 -0.43 15.21
N PRO A 187 -6.67 0.87 15.09
CA PRO A 187 -5.30 1.35 14.92
C PRO A 187 -4.40 0.93 16.08
N ARG A 188 -3.18 0.47 15.79
CA ARG A 188 -2.21 0.03 16.80
C ARG A 188 -0.82 0.63 16.61
N TYR A 189 -0.39 0.75 15.36
CA TYR A 189 0.92 1.29 15.03
C TYR A 189 0.82 2.26 13.86
N ILE A 190 1.72 3.22 13.82
CA ILE A 190 1.91 4.14 12.72
C ILE A 190 3.35 4.00 12.25
N SER A 191 3.60 3.75 10.97
CA SER A 191 4.95 3.95 10.44
C SER A 191 5.01 5.23 9.61
N VAL A 192 6.10 5.98 9.80
CA VAL A 192 6.41 7.17 9.02
C VAL A 192 7.56 6.82 8.09
N ASP A 193 7.28 6.84 6.80
CA ASP A 193 8.27 6.61 5.76
C ASP A 193 8.82 7.98 5.30
N SER A 194 10.11 8.23 5.56
CA SER A 194 10.79 9.49 5.26
C SER A 194 12.02 9.32 4.37
N GLY A 195 12.51 10.41 3.79
CA GLY A 195 13.78 10.46 3.05
C GLY A 195 13.79 9.74 1.69
N ARG A 196 12.64 9.35 1.14
CA ARG A 196 12.53 8.61 -0.14
C ARG A 196 13.15 9.37 -1.32
N GLN A 197 13.06 10.68 -1.34
CA GLN A 197 13.55 11.51 -2.45
C GLN A 197 15.09 11.68 -2.39
N ASN A 198 15.67 11.58 -1.21
CA ASN A 198 17.10 11.76 -0.98
C ASN A 198 17.90 10.45 -1.04
N GLY A 199 17.29 9.35 -1.52
CA GLY A 199 17.92 8.03 -1.61
C GLY A 199 18.17 7.35 -0.24
N ARG A 200 17.69 7.92 0.86
CA ARG A 200 17.79 7.39 2.22
C ARG A 200 16.39 7.11 2.76
N HIS A 201 15.85 5.94 2.46
CA HIS A 201 14.54 5.55 2.92
C HIS A 201 14.62 5.01 4.36
N TYR A 202 14.02 5.71 5.30
CA TYR A 202 13.85 5.31 6.70
C TYR A 202 12.38 5.06 7.01
N LYS A 203 12.15 4.19 7.99
CA LYS A 203 10.82 3.87 8.48
C LYS A 203 10.83 3.85 10.01
N ASN A 204 10.31 4.90 10.63
CA ASN A 204 10.10 4.96 12.07
C ASN A 204 8.71 4.42 12.41
N ILE A 205 8.62 3.63 13.48
CA ILE A 205 7.38 3.01 13.92
C ILE A 205 6.99 3.60 15.27
N TYR A 206 5.77 4.08 15.38
CA TYR A 206 5.18 4.66 16.58
C TYR A 206 3.96 3.84 17.01
N ASN A 207 3.66 3.85 18.32
CA ASN A 207 2.34 3.43 18.80
C ASN A 207 1.31 4.58 18.62
N THR A 208 0.07 4.34 19.03
CA THR A 208 -1.00 5.36 18.93
C THR A 208 -0.85 6.56 19.88
N GLN A 209 0.03 6.47 20.88
CA GLN A 209 0.43 7.59 21.74
C GLN A 209 1.67 8.33 21.23
N TRP A 210 2.07 8.08 20.00
CA TRP A 210 3.23 8.66 19.33
C TRP A 210 4.58 8.35 20.00
N GLN A 211 4.70 7.20 20.64
CA GLN A 211 5.95 6.75 21.26
C GLN A 211 6.72 5.89 20.23
N LEU A 212 7.96 6.28 19.93
CA LEU A 212 8.83 5.56 19.00
C LEU A 212 9.13 4.15 19.51
N GLN A 213 8.86 3.15 18.69
CA GLN A 213 9.13 1.74 18.97
C GLN A 213 10.60 1.43 18.64
N ARG A 214 11.50 1.73 19.56
CA ARG A 214 12.94 1.58 19.35
C ARG A 214 13.33 0.13 19.11
N GLY A 215 14.20 -0.11 18.12
CA GLY A 215 14.62 -1.46 17.73
C GLY A 215 13.59 -2.25 16.93
N CYS A 216 12.41 -1.68 16.66
CA CYS A 216 11.41 -2.30 15.78
C CYS A 216 11.63 -1.86 14.33
N GLU A 217 11.59 -2.83 13.41
CA GLU A 217 11.79 -2.61 11.98
C GLU A 217 10.72 -3.31 11.15
N MET A 218 10.30 -2.67 10.08
CA MET A 218 9.40 -3.24 9.06
C MET A 218 9.88 -2.87 7.66
N ALA A 219 10.48 -3.83 6.97
CA ALA A 219 11.01 -3.73 5.60
C ALA A 219 12.21 -2.76 5.45
N TYR A 220 12.19 -1.60 6.07
CA TYR A 220 13.24 -0.59 6.05
C TYR A 220 13.74 -0.30 7.46
N PRO A 221 15.02 0.15 7.63
CA PRO A 221 15.56 0.46 8.93
C PRO A 221 14.94 1.74 9.50
N SER A 222 14.86 1.82 10.83
CA SER A 222 14.60 3.06 11.54
C SER A 222 15.88 3.90 11.61
N ASN A 223 15.76 5.24 11.51
CA ASN A 223 16.86 6.15 11.80
C ASN A 223 16.99 6.47 13.30
N GLY A 224 16.04 6.00 14.13
CA GLY A 224 16.01 6.19 15.58
C GLY A 224 15.71 7.64 16.02
N VAL A 225 15.43 8.54 15.10
CA VAL A 225 15.14 9.95 15.39
C VAL A 225 13.64 10.13 15.60
N GLU A 226 13.25 10.58 16.77
CA GLU A 226 11.86 10.94 17.06
C GLU A 226 11.49 12.22 16.32
N THR A 227 10.34 12.20 15.66
CA THR A 227 9.72 13.39 15.09
C THR A 227 8.54 13.83 15.97
N PRO A 228 8.21 15.11 16.03
CA PRO A 228 7.01 15.57 16.75
C PRO A 228 5.76 14.90 16.23
N ALA A 229 4.79 14.67 17.12
CA ALA A 229 3.49 14.18 16.72
C ALA A 229 2.83 15.20 15.77
N PRO A 230 2.21 14.75 14.67
CA PRO A 230 1.45 15.67 13.83
C PRO A 230 0.25 16.20 14.60
N ALA A 231 -0.07 17.49 14.43
CA ALA A 231 -1.19 18.12 15.11
C ALA A 231 -2.54 17.43 14.83
N CYS A 232 -2.65 16.77 13.67
CA CYS A 232 -3.83 16.01 13.25
C CYS A 232 -3.77 14.51 13.59
N LEU A 233 -2.97 14.10 14.60
CA LEU A 233 -2.81 12.67 14.95
C LEU A 233 -4.14 12.01 15.31
N ASP A 234 -4.97 12.65 16.09
CA ASP A 234 -6.27 12.11 16.52
C ASP A 234 -7.21 11.90 15.33
N GLU A 235 -7.29 12.89 14.41
CA GLU A 235 -8.07 12.77 13.19
C GLU A 235 -7.55 11.64 12.30
N LEU A 236 -6.22 11.54 12.14
CA LEU A 236 -5.57 10.49 11.34
C LEU A 236 -5.92 9.09 11.88
N LEU A 237 -5.87 8.91 13.21
CA LEU A 237 -6.24 7.65 13.86
C LEU A 237 -7.74 7.36 13.74
N GLN A 238 -8.59 8.37 13.88
CA GLN A 238 -10.05 8.25 13.71
C GLN A 238 -10.40 7.84 12.29
N TYR A 239 -9.82 8.48 11.28
CA TYR A 239 -10.05 8.13 9.87
C TYR A 239 -9.55 6.72 9.54
N ALA A 240 -8.38 6.35 10.05
CA ALA A 240 -7.87 4.98 9.90
C ALA A 240 -8.79 3.93 10.53
N GLN A 241 -9.35 4.22 11.71
CA GLN A 241 -10.33 3.35 12.38
C GLN A 241 -11.61 3.18 11.55
N ILE A 242 -12.18 4.29 11.03
CA ILE A 242 -13.38 4.26 10.20
C ILE A 242 -13.13 3.44 8.93
N LEU A 243 -12.02 3.68 8.24
CA LEU A 243 -11.68 3.04 6.96
C LEU A 243 -11.25 1.57 7.12
N SER A 244 -10.82 1.14 8.29
CA SER A 244 -10.40 -0.24 8.55
C SER A 244 -11.46 -1.14 9.17
N LYS A 245 -12.61 -0.58 9.57
CA LYS A 245 -13.64 -1.27 10.37
C LYS A 245 -14.17 -2.56 9.75
N ASP A 246 -14.22 -2.61 8.41
CA ASP A 246 -14.80 -3.75 7.68
C ASP A 246 -13.78 -4.88 7.42
N PHE A 247 -12.54 -4.75 7.91
CA PHE A 247 -11.45 -5.65 7.55
C PHE A 247 -10.78 -6.27 8.78
N LEU A 248 -10.32 -7.51 8.64
CA LEU A 248 -9.48 -8.16 9.65
C LEU A 248 -8.15 -7.41 9.83
N HIS A 249 -7.56 -6.98 8.74
CA HIS A 249 -6.36 -6.17 8.69
C HIS A 249 -6.46 -5.15 7.57
N ALA A 250 -6.08 -3.91 7.86
CA ALA A 250 -5.85 -2.88 6.86
C ALA A 250 -4.71 -1.97 7.30
N ARG A 251 -3.82 -1.62 6.37
CA ARG A 251 -2.92 -0.50 6.51
C ARG A 251 -3.52 0.66 5.73
N VAL A 252 -3.83 1.74 6.41
CA VAL A 252 -4.38 2.96 5.79
C VAL A 252 -3.26 3.98 5.70
N ASP A 253 -2.94 4.40 4.49
CA ASP A 253 -1.84 5.32 4.22
C ASP A 253 -2.38 6.74 4.02
N PHE A 254 -1.71 7.71 4.63
CA PHE A 254 -2.06 9.13 4.55
C PHE A 254 -0.81 9.97 4.25
N TYR A 255 -1.06 11.10 3.62
CA TYR A 255 -0.15 12.25 3.62
C TYR A 255 -0.69 13.31 4.57
N ILE A 256 0.16 14.16 5.10
CA ILE A 256 -0.26 15.33 5.86
C ILE A 256 0.08 16.57 5.04
N VAL A 257 -0.95 17.31 4.65
CA VAL A 257 -0.84 18.54 3.86
C VAL A 257 -1.50 19.67 4.63
N ASN A 258 -0.78 20.74 4.89
CA ASN A 258 -1.29 21.87 5.69
C ASN A 258 -1.95 21.40 7.00
N GLN A 259 -1.28 20.48 7.71
CA GLN A 259 -1.71 19.88 8.98
C GLN A 259 -3.03 19.09 8.92
N LYS A 260 -3.46 18.67 7.74
CA LYS A 260 -4.66 17.83 7.55
C LYS A 260 -4.29 16.50 6.90
N PRO A 261 -4.90 15.38 7.34
CA PRO A 261 -4.70 14.10 6.68
C PRO A 261 -5.33 14.11 5.29
N VAL A 262 -4.59 13.64 4.30
CA VAL A 262 -5.07 13.37 2.94
C VAL A 262 -4.90 11.87 2.68
N PHE A 263 -5.96 11.22 2.25
CA PHE A 263 -5.98 9.78 2.00
C PHE A 263 -5.01 9.39 0.86
N GLY A 264 -4.23 8.35 1.11
CA GLY A 264 -3.31 7.77 0.13
C GLY A 264 -3.81 6.46 -0.48
N GLU A 265 -3.85 5.39 0.32
CA GLU A 265 -4.27 4.05 -0.12
C GLU A 265 -4.68 3.16 1.05
N ILE A 266 -5.36 2.05 0.76
CA ILE A 266 -5.55 0.93 1.68
C ILE A 266 -4.75 -0.27 1.17
N THR A 267 -3.99 -0.91 2.07
CA THR A 267 -3.18 -2.09 1.78
C THR A 267 -3.53 -3.22 2.74
N PHE A 268 -3.87 -4.41 2.24
CA PHE A 268 -4.26 -5.56 3.07
C PHE A 268 -3.09 -6.48 3.41
N ALA A 269 -2.06 -6.53 2.56
CA ALA A 269 -0.89 -7.39 2.77
C ALA A 269 0.40 -6.66 2.35
N ASN A 270 0.93 -5.81 3.24
CA ASN A 270 2.16 -5.09 2.97
C ASN A 270 3.32 -6.06 2.65
N SER A 271 4.08 -5.74 1.61
CA SER A 271 5.13 -6.63 1.06
C SER A 271 4.63 -8.05 0.78
N ALA A 272 3.35 -8.21 0.40
CA ALA A 272 2.66 -9.50 0.22
C ALA A 272 2.77 -10.45 1.44
N GLY A 273 2.97 -9.90 2.64
CA GLY A 273 3.16 -10.66 3.89
C GLY A 273 4.51 -11.40 3.97
N PHE A 274 5.53 -10.99 3.20
CA PHE A 274 6.88 -11.55 3.23
C PHE A 274 7.93 -10.56 3.74
N GLY A 275 7.54 -9.33 4.04
CA GLY A 275 8.46 -8.29 4.53
C GLY A 275 9.05 -8.67 5.89
N ARG A 276 10.33 -8.31 6.10
CA ARG A 276 10.95 -8.47 7.42
C ARG A 276 10.21 -7.65 8.47
N VAL A 277 9.89 -8.28 9.59
CA VAL A 277 9.39 -7.64 10.82
C VAL A 277 10.32 -8.08 11.94
N ALA A 278 10.97 -7.17 12.60
CA ALA A 278 11.95 -7.45 13.62
C ALA A 278 11.82 -6.46 14.83
N PRO A 279 12.16 -6.89 16.02
CA PRO A 279 12.51 -8.26 16.42
C PRO A 279 11.30 -9.22 16.34
N GLU A 280 11.52 -10.50 16.57
CA GLU A 280 10.44 -11.50 16.56
C GLU A 280 9.34 -11.18 17.59
N SER A 281 9.71 -10.65 18.75
CA SER A 281 8.76 -10.17 19.76
C SER A 281 7.80 -9.12 19.22
N PHE A 282 8.26 -8.24 18.33
CA PHE A 282 7.40 -7.25 17.65
C PHE A 282 6.47 -7.91 16.63
N ALA A 283 6.97 -8.87 15.86
CA ALA A 283 6.14 -9.64 14.92
C ALA A 283 5.03 -10.42 15.65
N LEU A 284 5.33 -10.97 16.83
CA LEU A 284 4.35 -11.62 17.71
C LEU A 284 3.37 -10.63 18.30
N ALA A 285 3.83 -9.47 18.78
CA ALA A 285 2.96 -8.42 19.32
C ALA A 285 1.94 -7.94 18.27
N MET A 286 2.38 -7.64 17.05
CA MET A 286 1.49 -7.31 15.94
C MET A 286 0.52 -8.45 15.62
N GLY A 287 1.01 -9.68 15.64
CA GLY A 287 0.19 -10.87 15.44
C GLY A 287 -0.89 -11.01 16.53
N ASN A 288 -0.59 -10.71 17.78
CA ASN A 288 -1.54 -10.81 18.88
C ASN A 288 -2.72 -9.83 18.76
N TYR A 289 -2.51 -8.67 18.14
CA TYR A 289 -3.61 -7.74 17.85
C TYR A 289 -4.56 -8.25 16.76
N LEU A 290 -4.07 -9.03 15.80
CA LEU A 290 -4.87 -9.54 14.69
C LEU A 290 -5.63 -10.81 15.10
N LYS A 291 -6.92 -10.68 15.35
CA LYS A 291 -7.80 -11.81 15.67
C LYS A 291 -8.37 -12.38 14.38
N LEU A 292 -8.00 -13.62 14.09
CA LEU A 292 -8.54 -14.36 12.95
C LEU A 292 -9.84 -15.06 13.35
N PRO A 293 -10.84 -15.21 12.45
CA PRO A 293 -12.02 -16.01 12.72
C PRO A 293 -11.60 -17.49 12.91
N ILE A 294 -12.26 -18.17 13.84
CA ILE A 294 -12.05 -19.61 14.05
C ILE A 294 -12.49 -20.33 12.78
N LYS A 295 -11.63 -21.17 12.23
CA LYS A 295 -12.05 -22.10 11.17
C LYS A 295 -13.09 -23.04 11.77
N SER A 296 -14.34 -22.95 11.28
CA SER A 296 -15.36 -23.96 11.53
C SER A 296 -15.03 -25.27 10.82
#